data_d610478333051bdc55b2863358b19f94
#
_entry.id   d610478333051bdc55b2863358b19f94
#
_cell.length_a   1.000
_cell.length_b   1.000
_cell.length_c   1.000
_cell.angle_alpha   90.00
_cell.angle_beta   90.00
_cell.angle_gamma   90.00
#
_symmetry.space_group_name_H-M   'P 1'
#
loop_
_entity.id
_entity.type
_entity.pdbx_description
1 polymer ?
#
loop_
_entity_poly.entity_id
_entity_poly.type
_entity_poly.pdbx_seq_one_letter_code
_entity_poly.pdbx_strand_id
1 'polypeptide(L)'
;MAGYILKIMLEGTHPPVWRRVLVPEKITFADLHRVIQAVFGWKDAHLHEFRSLALKVRITGKEDLENFETGVFSEDCVLLEDFLFEKGNFRYIYDFGDDWAHRIVYEKTEESFLGRSPVLLKAKGDHFAEDSGGVYGSDGKE
;
A
#
# COMPACT_ATOMS: atom_id res chain seq x y z
N MET A 1 -4.24 -21.38 9.16
CA MET A 1 -4.12 -19.94 8.93
C MET A 1 -3.35 -19.70 7.64
N ALA A 2 -3.69 -18.64 6.97
CA ALA A 2 -3.07 -18.30 5.69
C ALA A 2 -2.50 -16.89 5.70
N GLY A 3 -1.73 -16.58 4.68
CA GLY A 3 -1.23 -15.25 4.43
C GLY A 3 -1.27 -14.95 2.94
N TYR A 4 -1.18 -13.68 2.61
CA TYR A 4 -1.18 -13.23 1.22
C TYR A 4 0.17 -12.67 0.84
N ILE A 5 0.65 -13.05 -0.33
CA ILE A 5 1.86 -12.49 -0.88
C ILE A 5 1.48 -11.37 -1.83
N LEU A 6 1.99 -10.18 -1.52
CA LEU A 6 1.72 -8.97 -2.28
C LEU A 6 3.04 -8.44 -2.84
N LYS A 7 2.99 -7.96 -4.08
CA LYS A 7 4.08 -7.19 -4.65
C LYS A 7 3.63 -5.74 -4.70
N ILE A 8 4.39 -4.87 -4.07
CA ILE A 8 4.07 -3.44 -3.97
C ILE A 8 5.13 -2.68 -4.74
N MET A 9 4.73 -2.02 -5.82
CA MET A 9 5.62 -1.31 -6.72
C MET A 9 5.40 0.19 -6.61
N LEU A 10 6.49 0.92 -6.40
CA LEU A 10 6.45 2.38 -6.47
C LEU A 10 6.35 2.77 -7.94
N GLU A 11 5.23 3.40 -8.33
CA GLU A 11 4.97 3.72 -9.72
C GLU A 11 5.93 4.75 -10.27
N GLY A 12 6.26 4.60 -11.53
CA GLY A 12 7.10 5.56 -12.25
C GLY A 12 8.59 5.39 -12.05
N THR A 13 9.04 4.37 -11.34
CA THR A 13 10.47 4.16 -11.09
C THR A 13 11.13 3.34 -12.19
N HIS A 14 12.37 3.70 -12.56
CA HIS A 14 13.18 3.02 -13.57
C HIS A 14 14.63 3.02 -13.13
N PRO A 15 15.23 1.87 -12.78
CA PRO A 15 14.61 0.55 -12.69
C PRO A 15 13.51 0.49 -11.62
N PRO A 16 12.59 -0.47 -11.74
CA PRO A 16 11.47 -0.54 -10.81
C PRO A 16 11.89 -0.73 -9.36
N VAL A 17 11.27 0.03 -8.47
CA VAL A 17 11.42 -0.09 -7.03
C VAL A 17 10.20 -0.81 -6.49
N TRP A 18 10.40 -1.94 -5.81
CA TRP A 18 9.28 -2.71 -5.30
C TRP A 18 9.65 -3.52 -4.08
N ARG A 19 8.61 -3.95 -3.37
CA ARG A 19 8.73 -4.81 -2.19
C ARG A 19 7.74 -5.96 -2.29
N ARG A 20 8.19 -7.17 -1.98
CA ARG A 20 7.31 -8.33 -1.91
C ARG A 20 7.16 -8.69 -0.45
N VAL A 21 5.91 -8.73 0.03
CA VAL A 21 5.61 -8.96 1.45
C VAL A 21 4.62 -10.10 1.61
N LEU A 22 4.72 -10.80 2.72
CA LEU A 22 3.76 -11.81 3.14
C LEU A 22 3.03 -11.24 4.35
N VAL A 23 1.72 -11.10 4.25
CA VAL A 23 0.90 -10.49 5.29
C VAL A 23 -0.16 -11.48 5.79
N PRO A 24 -0.57 -11.37 7.07
CA PRO A 24 -1.62 -12.24 7.60
C PRO A 24 -2.95 -12.07 6.87
N GLU A 25 -3.74 -13.14 6.77
CA GLU A 25 -5.01 -13.10 6.04
C GLU A 25 -6.03 -12.12 6.61
N LYS A 26 -5.96 -11.81 7.88
CA LYS A 26 -6.89 -10.88 8.54
C LYS A 26 -6.34 -9.46 8.69
N ILE A 27 -5.34 -9.11 7.91
CA ILE A 27 -4.76 -7.77 8.00
C ILE A 27 -5.76 -6.69 7.61
N THR A 28 -5.81 -5.63 8.41
CA THR A 28 -6.60 -4.43 8.07
C THR A 28 -5.82 -3.57 7.09
N PHE A 29 -6.52 -2.66 6.40
CA PHE A 29 -5.82 -1.68 5.58
C PHE A 29 -4.97 -0.74 6.41
N ALA A 30 -5.36 -0.46 7.65
CA ALA A 30 -4.54 0.35 8.56
C ALA A 30 -3.19 -0.31 8.82
N ASP A 31 -3.20 -1.63 9.07
CA ASP A 31 -1.95 -2.35 9.28
C ASP A 31 -1.15 -2.50 7.99
N LEU A 32 -1.82 -2.64 6.86
CA LEU A 32 -1.14 -2.67 5.56
C LEU A 32 -0.45 -1.33 5.29
N HIS A 33 -1.08 -0.22 5.64
CA HIS A 33 -0.43 1.09 5.57
C HIS A 33 0.89 1.09 6.35
N ARG A 34 0.88 0.54 7.57
CA ARG A 34 2.09 0.48 8.40
C ARG A 34 3.17 -0.39 7.77
N VAL A 35 2.76 -1.50 7.15
CA VAL A 35 3.70 -2.37 6.41
C VAL A 35 4.37 -1.60 5.28
N ILE A 36 3.60 -0.88 4.49
CA ILE A 36 4.13 -0.11 3.36
C ILE A 36 5.07 0.99 3.86
N GLN A 37 4.70 1.70 4.90
CA GLN A 37 5.58 2.71 5.50
C GLN A 37 6.92 2.10 5.91
N ALA A 38 6.89 0.94 6.56
CA ALA A 38 8.10 0.29 7.03
C ALA A 38 9.00 -0.20 5.89
N VAL A 39 8.43 -0.87 4.89
CA VAL A 39 9.24 -1.49 3.83
C VAL A 39 9.77 -0.49 2.81
N PHE A 40 9.14 0.66 2.66
CA PHE A 40 9.62 1.73 1.78
C PHE A 40 10.39 2.81 2.53
N GLY A 41 10.44 2.74 3.86
CA GLY A 41 11.18 3.71 4.64
C GLY A 41 10.49 5.06 4.79
N TRP A 42 9.17 5.10 4.63
CA TRP A 42 8.40 6.32 4.87
C TRP A 42 8.25 6.59 6.35
N LYS A 43 8.01 7.85 6.71
CA LYS A 43 7.96 8.29 8.12
C LYS A 43 6.55 8.49 8.66
N ASP A 44 5.54 8.13 7.87
CA ASP A 44 4.12 8.30 8.24
C ASP A 44 3.80 9.74 8.67
N ALA A 45 4.34 10.69 7.93
CA ALA A 45 4.21 12.12 8.24
C ALA A 45 3.13 12.82 7.42
N HIS A 46 2.49 12.14 6.47
CA HIS A 46 1.54 12.72 5.54
C HIS A 46 0.29 11.87 5.42
N LEU A 47 -0.76 12.45 4.83
CA LEU A 47 -2.00 11.73 4.56
C LEU A 47 -1.78 10.68 3.47
N HIS A 48 -2.64 9.67 3.49
CA HIS A 48 -2.58 8.55 2.56
C HIS A 48 -3.97 8.02 2.26
N GLU A 49 -4.08 7.24 1.19
CA GLU A 49 -5.30 6.50 0.91
C GLU A 49 -5.01 5.27 0.05
N PHE A 50 -5.88 4.27 0.16
CA PHE A 50 -5.95 3.15 -0.78
C PHE A 50 -7.10 3.41 -1.73
N ARG A 51 -6.89 3.13 -3.00
CA ARG A 51 -7.89 3.40 -4.03
C ARG A 51 -7.98 2.25 -5.01
N SER A 52 -9.20 1.87 -5.37
CA SER A 52 -9.46 0.96 -6.47
C SER A 52 -10.47 1.60 -7.41
N LEU A 53 -10.04 1.93 -8.62
CA LEU A 53 -10.92 2.53 -9.61
C LEU A 53 -11.94 1.52 -10.12
N ALA A 54 -11.55 0.26 -10.28
CA ALA A 54 -12.43 -0.79 -10.77
C ALA A 54 -13.59 -1.05 -9.81
N LEU A 55 -13.34 -0.97 -8.51
CA LEU A 55 -14.36 -1.21 -7.48
C LEU A 55 -15.02 0.08 -7.01
N LYS A 56 -14.51 1.24 -7.44
CA LYS A 56 -14.98 2.57 -7.01
C LYS A 56 -14.91 2.70 -5.48
N VAL A 57 -13.77 2.27 -4.90
CA VAL A 57 -13.57 2.24 -3.46
C VAL A 57 -12.37 3.10 -3.09
N ARG A 58 -12.53 3.88 -2.01
CA ARG A 58 -11.44 4.60 -1.35
C ARG A 58 -11.41 4.20 0.11
N ILE A 59 -10.24 3.92 0.62
CA ILE A 59 -10.04 3.53 2.02
C ILE A 59 -9.04 4.51 2.63
N THR A 60 -9.48 5.24 3.65
CA THR A 60 -8.73 6.37 4.19
C THR A 60 -8.63 6.28 5.72
N GLY A 61 -7.79 7.14 6.29
CA GLY A 61 -7.74 7.32 7.73
C GLY A 61 -8.99 8.02 8.25
N LYS A 62 -9.21 8.00 9.56
CA LYS A 62 -10.42 8.54 10.19
C LYS A 62 -10.62 10.03 9.93
N GLU A 63 -9.55 10.78 9.88
CA GLU A 63 -9.60 12.23 9.68
C GLU A 63 -10.14 12.63 8.32
N ASP A 64 -10.13 11.69 7.37
CA ASP A 64 -10.59 11.95 6.01
C ASP A 64 -12.05 11.55 5.78
N LEU A 65 -12.74 11.11 6.82
CA LEU A 65 -14.12 10.61 6.74
C LEU A 65 -15.19 11.68 7.00
N GLU A 66 -14.84 12.94 7.01
CA GLU A 66 -15.81 14.00 7.28
C GLU A 66 -16.88 14.13 6.20
N ASN A 67 -16.56 13.73 4.98
CA ASN A 67 -17.51 13.72 3.88
C ASN A 67 -17.92 12.28 3.59
N PHE A 68 -19.12 11.91 4.02
CA PHE A 68 -19.64 10.55 3.84
C PHE A 68 -20.04 10.31 2.39
N GLU A 69 -19.05 10.03 1.56
CA GLU A 69 -19.29 9.66 0.18
C GLU A 69 -19.51 8.15 0.07
N THR A 70 -20.29 7.73 -0.91
CA THR A 70 -20.48 6.32 -1.22
C THR A 70 -19.16 5.70 -1.66
N GLY A 71 -18.81 4.55 -1.09
CA GLY A 71 -17.58 3.84 -1.45
C GLY A 71 -16.35 4.28 -0.70
N VAL A 72 -16.50 5.12 0.34
CA VAL A 72 -15.40 5.51 1.22
C VAL A 72 -15.47 4.72 2.51
N PHE A 73 -14.36 4.09 2.89
CA PHE A 73 -14.28 3.24 4.08
C PHE A 73 -13.13 3.67 4.97
N SER A 74 -13.30 3.44 6.28
CA SER A 74 -12.20 3.65 7.23
C SER A 74 -11.23 2.47 7.16
N GLU A 75 -9.94 2.77 7.08
CA GLU A 75 -8.89 1.76 7.01
C GLU A 75 -8.86 0.82 8.23
N ASP A 76 -9.36 1.28 9.37
CA ASP A 76 -9.42 0.47 10.60
C ASP A 76 -10.58 -0.52 10.58
N CYS A 77 -11.56 -0.33 9.73
CA CYS A 77 -12.80 -1.08 9.73
C CYS A 77 -12.89 -2.16 8.65
N VAL A 78 -11.98 -2.17 7.69
CA VAL A 78 -12.03 -3.11 6.57
C VAL A 78 -10.75 -3.92 6.49
N LEU A 79 -10.89 -5.17 6.08
CA LEU A 79 -9.77 -6.07 5.90
C LEU A 79 -9.34 -6.08 4.45
N LEU A 80 -8.05 -6.30 4.23
CA LEU A 80 -7.52 -6.44 2.87
C LEU A 80 -8.29 -7.50 2.09
N GLU A 81 -8.59 -8.64 2.73
CA GLU A 81 -9.28 -9.74 2.06
C GLU A 81 -10.69 -9.40 1.59
N ASP A 82 -11.31 -8.36 2.13
CA ASP A 82 -12.64 -7.94 1.70
C ASP A 82 -12.66 -7.49 0.24
N PHE A 83 -11.51 -7.03 -0.28
CA PHE A 83 -11.42 -6.49 -1.64
C PHE A 83 -10.35 -7.15 -2.49
N LEU A 84 -9.49 -7.98 -1.89
CA LEU A 84 -8.27 -8.48 -2.54
C LEU A 84 -8.53 -9.31 -3.80
N PHE A 85 -9.57 -10.12 -3.77
CA PHE A 85 -9.84 -11.09 -4.84
C PHE A 85 -10.73 -10.53 -5.94
N GLU A 86 -11.18 -9.30 -5.79
CA GLU A 86 -11.96 -8.65 -6.84
C GLU A 86 -11.02 -8.17 -7.95
N LYS A 87 -11.58 -8.04 -9.14
CA LYS A 87 -10.79 -7.52 -10.27
C LYS A 87 -10.45 -6.07 -10.02
N GLY A 88 -9.20 -5.80 -9.92
CA GLY A 88 -8.74 -4.44 -9.74
C GLY A 88 -7.67 -4.40 -8.67
N ASN A 89 -6.57 -3.84 -9.05
CA ASN A 89 -5.47 -3.66 -8.14
C ASN A 89 -5.71 -2.41 -7.33
N PHE A 90 -5.30 -2.44 -6.07
CA PHE A 90 -5.29 -1.25 -5.26
C PHE A 90 -4.06 -0.43 -5.55
N ARG A 91 -4.23 0.88 -5.47
CA ARG A 91 -3.12 1.83 -5.42
C ARG A 91 -3.10 2.42 -4.02
N TYR A 92 -1.93 2.57 -3.49
CA TYR A 92 -1.71 3.25 -2.22
C TYR A 92 -0.99 4.55 -2.51
N ILE A 93 -1.60 5.67 -2.15
CA ILE A 93 -1.03 6.99 -2.41
C ILE A 93 -0.65 7.60 -1.07
N TYR A 94 0.61 7.93 -0.94
CA TYR A 94 1.16 8.55 0.25
C TYR A 94 1.63 9.96 -0.09
N ASP A 95 1.22 10.94 0.72
CA ASP A 95 1.54 12.35 0.54
C ASP A 95 0.94 12.89 -0.76
N PHE A 96 -0.24 13.49 -0.65
CA PHE A 96 -0.96 13.99 -1.83
C PHE A 96 -0.23 15.15 -2.54
N GLY A 97 0.72 15.81 -1.87
CA GLY A 97 1.55 16.81 -2.50
C GLY A 97 2.61 16.19 -3.40
N ASP A 98 3.40 15.25 -2.86
CA ASP A 98 4.44 14.54 -3.62
C ASP A 98 3.88 13.39 -4.45
N ASP A 99 2.74 12.85 -4.06
CA ASP A 99 2.01 11.81 -4.78
C ASP A 99 2.82 10.52 -4.99
N TRP A 100 3.30 9.94 -3.88
CA TRP A 100 3.98 8.65 -3.93
C TRP A 100 2.95 7.53 -4.13
N ALA A 101 2.76 7.13 -5.37
CA ALA A 101 1.78 6.12 -5.75
C ALA A 101 2.42 4.74 -5.82
N HIS A 102 1.79 3.78 -5.14
CA HIS A 102 2.26 2.40 -5.08
C HIS A 102 1.18 1.49 -5.61
N ARG A 103 1.56 0.57 -6.49
CA ARG A 103 0.63 -0.42 -7.03
C ARG A 103 0.75 -1.69 -6.21
N ILE A 104 -0.39 -2.18 -5.70
CA ILE A 104 -0.44 -3.39 -4.89
C ILE A 104 -1.01 -4.51 -5.73
N VAL A 105 -0.23 -5.57 -5.91
CA VAL A 105 -0.62 -6.72 -6.71
C VAL A 105 -0.63 -7.96 -5.82
N TYR A 106 -1.80 -8.63 -5.75
CA TYR A 106 -1.91 -9.91 -5.09
C TYR A 106 -1.27 -10.98 -5.98
N GLU A 107 -0.30 -11.71 -5.44
CA GLU A 107 0.40 -12.76 -6.19
C GLU A 107 -0.12 -14.14 -5.88
N LYS A 108 -0.21 -14.49 -4.61
CA LYS A 108 -0.74 -15.79 -4.21
C LYS A 108 -1.04 -15.85 -2.72
N THR A 109 -1.76 -16.90 -2.33
CA THR A 109 -2.04 -17.22 -0.93
C THR A 109 -1.04 -18.27 -0.44
N GLU A 110 -0.48 -18.03 0.73
CA GLU A 110 0.38 -19.00 1.42
C GLU A 110 -0.46 -19.69 2.49
N GLU A 111 -0.90 -20.90 2.21
CA GLU A 111 -1.87 -21.60 3.07
C GLU A 111 -1.32 -22.00 4.43
N SER A 112 -0.02 -22.21 4.52
CA SER A 112 0.60 -22.69 5.75
C SER A 112 1.32 -21.59 6.55
N PHE A 113 0.98 -20.32 6.28
CA PHE A 113 1.58 -19.21 7.02
C PHE A 113 1.02 -19.16 8.44
N LEU A 114 1.87 -19.38 9.42
CA LEU A 114 1.49 -19.38 10.83
C LEU A 114 1.85 -18.07 11.54
N GLY A 115 2.52 -17.17 10.84
CA GLY A 115 2.97 -15.91 11.44
C GLY A 115 1.84 -14.93 11.66
N ARG A 116 1.99 -14.10 12.68
CA ARG A 116 1.05 -13.01 12.98
C ARG A 116 1.57 -11.66 12.51
N SER A 117 2.85 -11.62 12.18
CA SER A 117 3.52 -10.40 11.74
C SER A 117 3.86 -10.48 10.27
N PRO A 118 3.78 -9.36 9.55
CA PRO A 118 4.20 -9.32 8.15
C PRO A 118 5.68 -9.66 7.99
N VAL A 119 6.02 -10.23 6.84
CA VAL A 119 7.40 -10.61 6.51
C VAL A 119 7.79 -9.96 5.18
N LEU A 120 8.92 -9.28 5.15
CA LEU A 120 9.48 -8.79 3.90
C LEU A 120 10.22 -9.93 3.22
N LEU A 121 9.70 -10.38 2.08
CA LEU A 121 10.28 -11.50 1.34
C LEU A 121 11.39 -11.06 0.40
N LYS A 122 11.23 -9.92 -0.25
CA LYS A 122 12.22 -9.42 -1.20
C LYS A 122 12.05 -7.92 -1.40
N ALA A 123 13.15 -7.24 -1.64
CA ALA A 123 13.18 -5.81 -1.94
C ALA A 123 14.06 -5.54 -3.15
N LYS A 124 13.62 -4.66 -4.02
CA LYS A 124 14.37 -4.20 -5.18
C LYS A 124 14.36 -2.67 -5.20
N GLY A 125 15.54 -2.11 -5.31
CA GLY A 125 15.71 -0.67 -5.42
C GLY A 125 15.68 0.06 -4.08
N ASP A 126 16.34 1.21 -4.06
CA ASP A 126 16.39 2.04 -2.86
C ASP A 126 15.10 2.86 -2.73
N HIS A 127 14.80 3.28 -1.52
CA HIS A 127 13.67 4.15 -1.28
C HIS A 127 14.04 5.61 -1.58
N PHE A 128 13.01 6.43 -1.81
CA PHE A 128 13.17 7.87 -2.01
C PHE A 128 13.05 8.60 -0.67
N ALA A 129 13.64 9.79 -0.58
CA ALA A 129 13.48 10.64 0.59
C ALA A 129 12.10 11.29 0.57
N GLU A 130 11.48 11.44 1.75
CA GLU A 130 10.22 12.17 1.86
C GLU A 130 10.41 13.63 1.49
N ASP A 131 9.34 14.25 1.02
CA ASP A 131 9.31 15.66 0.63
C ASP A 131 10.33 16.02 -0.45
N SER A 132 10.71 15.03 -1.27
CA SER A 132 11.67 15.27 -2.36
C SER A 132 11.01 15.62 -3.70
N GLY A 133 9.69 15.82 -3.71
CA GLY A 133 8.96 16.23 -4.89
C GLY A 133 8.34 15.10 -5.71
N GLY A 134 8.22 13.89 -5.11
CA GLY A 134 7.69 12.72 -5.80
C GLY A 134 8.74 12.05 -6.68
N VAL A 135 8.33 11.00 -7.39
CA VAL A 135 9.24 10.22 -8.23
C VAL A 135 9.92 11.10 -9.27
N TYR A 136 9.15 11.94 -9.94
CA TYR A 136 9.68 12.78 -11.03
C TYR A 136 10.51 13.94 -10.51
N GLY A 137 10.21 14.45 -9.33
CA GLY A 137 11.00 15.49 -8.70
C GLY A 137 12.36 15.01 -8.22
N SER A 138 12.51 13.69 -8.02
CA SER A 138 13.75 13.08 -7.54
C SER A 138 14.68 12.63 -8.65
N ASP A 139 14.22 12.56 -9.90
CA ASP A 139 14.96 11.98 -11.01
C ASP A 139 16.31 12.65 -11.25
N GLY A 140 16.38 13.95 -11.09
CA GLY A 140 17.61 14.67 -11.32
C GLY A 140 18.69 14.40 -10.28
N LYS A 141 18.42 13.62 -9.27
CA LYS A 141 19.34 13.33 -8.18
C LYS A 141 20.09 12.02 -8.36
N GLU A 142 19.74 11.29 -9.37
CA GLU A 142 20.39 10.02 -9.70
C GLU A 142 21.69 10.20 -10.54
#